data_7c1abf5fdda19f4c3d340437f5422eba
#
_entry.id   7c1abf5fdda19f4c3d340437f5422eba
#
_cell.length_a   1.000
_cell.length_b   1.000
_cell.length_c   1.000
_cell.angle_alpha   90.00
_cell.angle_beta   90.00
_cell.angle_gamma   90.00
#
_symmetry.space_group_name_H-M   'P 1'
#
loop_
_entity.id
_entity.type
_entity.pdbx_description
1 polymer ?
#
loop_
_entity_poly.entity_id
_entity_poly.type
_entity_poly.pdbx_seq_one_letter_code
_entity_poly.pdbx_strand_id
1 'polypeptide(L)'
;MKKWMKAVLIGVGAFAVVAGIAAIVCIGHYVGFPEPAGEEKTGYRTEKLCVEYDGISLYGKALIPDGDGPFPTVLYAHGAESDYKADMTTLKSLAMSGVACYTFDFYGWTDRSTGPQGVHWFHDVPRGVDDSYEKKVLQQVEDLNAVIEAAKGWDFVDTSRLYLVGSSMGGATVATAAVTHSDDIRGIVLEYPAINLNPDAMVSGAPLDVNGYTGPVLILQGTKDVIVPMEMSQNLTAHYNTLRDDHAELVIYEGQPHVFTGKYKVLAAKEIYRFLEENA
;
A
#
# COMPACT_ATOMS: atom_id res chain seq x y z
N MET A 1 -20.52 8.84 58.10
CA MET A 1 -19.89 7.87 57.18
C MET A 1 -18.38 8.14 57.13
N LYS A 2 -17.56 7.16 57.45
CA LYS A 2 -16.10 7.32 57.52
C LYS A 2 -15.51 7.54 56.09
N LYS A 3 -14.49 8.38 55.98
CA LYS A 3 -13.88 8.77 54.69
C LYS A 3 -13.51 7.55 53.78
N TRP A 4 -13.17 6.40 54.37
CA TRP A 4 -12.84 5.19 53.63
C TRP A 4 -14.04 4.53 52.93
N MET A 5 -15.24 4.63 53.52
CA MET A 5 -16.47 4.12 52.88
C MET A 5 -16.85 4.92 51.62
N LYS A 6 -16.55 6.23 51.57
CA LYS A 6 -16.76 7.04 50.38
C LYS A 6 -15.78 6.66 49.27
N ALA A 7 -14.52 6.37 49.65
CA ALA A 7 -13.50 5.94 48.69
C ALA A 7 -13.84 4.56 48.06
N VAL A 8 -14.36 3.63 48.88
CA VAL A 8 -14.79 2.30 48.36
C VAL A 8 -16.02 2.43 47.47
N LEU A 9 -16.99 3.27 47.79
CA LEU A 9 -18.17 3.49 46.96
C LEU A 9 -17.81 4.17 45.61
N ILE A 10 -16.84 5.09 45.58
CA ILE A 10 -16.35 5.71 44.34
C ILE A 10 -15.60 4.69 43.51
N GLY A 11 -14.75 3.85 44.13
CA GLY A 11 -14.01 2.79 43.45
C GLY A 11 -14.94 1.74 42.83
N VAL A 12 -15.98 1.31 43.55
CA VAL A 12 -16.96 0.35 43.01
C VAL A 12 -17.78 0.95 41.87
N GLY A 13 -18.17 2.24 42.00
CA GLY A 13 -18.88 2.95 40.93
C GLY A 13 -18.03 3.09 39.64
N ALA A 14 -16.75 3.45 39.80
CA ALA A 14 -15.83 3.57 38.68
C ALA A 14 -15.57 2.21 38.02
N PHE A 15 -15.43 1.14 38.80
CA PHE A 15 -15.24 -0.22 38.25
C PHE A 15 -16.48 -0.71 37.51
N ALA A 16 -17.67 -0.43 38.00
CA ALA A 16 -18.92 -0.79 37.33
C ALA A 16 -19.13 -0.03 36.01
N VAL A 17 -18.72 1.23 35.93
CA VAL A 17 -18.75 2.00 34.66
C VAL A 17 -17.75 1.47 33.65
N VAL A 18 -16.50 1.17 34.06
CA VAL A 18 -15.48 0.61 33.20
C VAL A 18 -15.88 -0.79 32.73
N ALA A 19 -16.42 -1.63 33.61
CA ALA A 19 -16.93 -2.95 33.23
C ALA A 19 -18.15 -2.87 32.29
N GLY A 20 -19.03 -1.89 32.49
CA GLY A 20 -20.16 -1.62 31.60
C GLY A 20 -19.74 -1.16 30.22
N ILE A 21 -18.73 -0.28 30.11
CA ILE A 21 -18.16 0.15 28.83
C ILE A 21 -17.45 -1.00 28.15
N ALA A 22 -16.66 -1.80 28.88
CA ALA A 22 -16.01 -2.98 28.32
C ALA A 22 -17.02 -4.02 27.82
N ALA A 23 -18.13 -4.23 28.55
CA ALA A 23 -19.19 -5.14 28.11
C ALA A 23 -19.91 -4.62 26.86
N ILE A 24 -20.15 -3.31 26.74
CA ILE A 24 -20.76 -2.70 25.55
C ILE A 24 -19.79 -2.84 24.34
N VAL A 25 -18.49 -2.63 24.55
CA VAL A 25 -17.47 -2.81 23.49
C VAL A 25 -17.36 -4.28 23.10
N CYS A 26 -17.37 -5.22 24.05
CA CYS A 26 -17.34 -6.66 23.76
C CYS A 26 -18.63 -7.14 23.08
N ILE A 27 -19.80 -6.65 23.50
CA ILE A 27 -21.08 -7.00 22.86
C ILE A 27 -21.14 -6.40 21.45
N GLY A 28 -20.68 -5.17 21.25
CA GLY A 28 -20.57 -4.57 19.91
C GLY A 28 -19.62 -5.33 18.97
N HIS A 29 -18.58 -5.97 19.53
CA HIS A 29 -17.66 -6.83 18.75
C HIS A 29 -18.24 -8.21 18.42
N TYR A 30 -19.12 -8.74 19.30
CA TYR A 30 -19.71 -10.08 19.15
C TYR A 30 -21.08 -10.10 18.45
N VAL A 31 -21.86 -9.03 18.58
CA VAL A 31 -23.22 -8.98 18.01
C VAL A 31 -23.26 -8.29 16.66
N GLY A 32 -22.11 -7.79 16.14
CA GLY A 32 -22.08 -7.00 14.91
C GLY A 32 -23.27 -6.03 14.89
N PHE A 33 -23.06 -4.75 15.02
CA PHE A 33 -24.14 -3.81 14.75
C PHE A 33 -24.74 -4.19 13.41
N PRO A 34 -26.06 -4.36 13.26
CA PRO A 34 -26.64 -4.58 11.96
C PRO A 34 -26.13 -3.46 11.06
N GLU A 35 -25.52 -3.85 9.94
CA GLU A 35 -25.18 -2.90 8.88
C GLU A 35 -26.44 -2.08 8.64
N PRO A 36 -26.36 -0.74 8.59
CA PRO A 36 -27.51 0.07 8.31
C PRO A 36 -28.11 -0.44 6.99
N ALA A 37 -29.37 -0.86 7.05
CA ALA A 37 -30.13 -1.32 5.88
C ALA A 37 -30.45 -0.13 4.98
N GLY A 38 -29.47 0.24 4.18
CA GLY A 38 -29.48 1.24 3.12
C GLY A 38 -28.10 1.11 2.47
N GLU A 39 -28.06 0.69 1.22
CA GLU A 39 -26.84 0.80 0.42
C GLU A 39 -26.46 2.28 0.41
N GLU A 40 -25.55 2.69 1.29
CA GLU A 40 -24.80 3.92 1.09
C GLU A 40 -24.15 3.76 -0.29
N LYS A 41 -24.56 4.55 -1.27
CA LYS A 41 -23.90 4.61 -2.57
C LYS A 41 -22.46 5.06 -2.30
N THR A 42 -21.57 4.11 -2.21
CA THR A 42 -20.14 4.36 -1.93
C THR A 42 -19.44 5.04 -3.10
N GLY A 43 -20.10 5.13 -4.28
CA GLY A 43 -19.50 5.64 -5.51
C GLY A 43 -18.56 4.64 -6.19
N TYR A 44 -18.43 3.43 -5.66
CA TYR A 44 -17.65 2.33 -6.24
C TYR A 44 -18.18 0.97 -5.74
N ARG A 45 -17.91 -0.08 -6.51
CA ARG A 45 -18.11 -1.47 -6.10
C ARG A 45 -16.76 -2.17 -5.82
N THR A 46 -16.79 -3.28 -5.09
CA THR A 46 -15.60 -4.11 -4.86
C THR A 46 -15.78 -5.48 -5.49
N GLU A 47 -14.72 -5.97 -6.15
CA GLU A 47 -14.65 -7.32 -6.70
C GLU A 47 -13.42 -8.04 -6.17
N LYS A 48 -13.58 -9.36 -5.89
CA LYS A 48 -12.44 -10.24 -5.63
C LYS A 48 -11.89 -10.70 -6.97
N LEU A 49 -10.63 -10.39 -7.24
CA LEU A 49 -9.92 -10.84 -8.43
C LEU A 49 -8.62 -11.53 -7.98
N CYS A 50 -8.47 -12.80 -8.34
CA CYS A 50 -7.20 -13.51 -8.14
C CYS A 50 -6.41 -13.50 -9.45
N VAL A 51 -5.08 -13.40 -9.34
CA VAL A 51 -4.16 -13.47 -10.47
C VAL A 51 -3.36 -14.76 -10.35
N GLU A 52 -3.36 -15.56 -11.41
CA GLU A 52 -2.68 -16.85 -11.46
C GLU A 52 -1.47 -16.76 -12.38
N TYR A 53 -0.31 -17.21 -11.91
CA TYR A 53 0.90 -17.32 -12.72
C TYR A 53 1.86 -18.36 -12.11
N ASP A 54 2.55 -19.15 -12.90
CA ASP A 54 3.60 -20.12 -12.50
C ASP A 54 3.28 -20.97 -11.26
N GLY A 55 1.99 -21.34 -11.10
CA GLY A 55 1.50 -22.11 -9.95
C GLY A 55 1.30 -21.26 -8.67
N ILE A 56 1.43 -19.96 -8.75
CA ILE A 56 1.10 -19.00 -7.70
C ILE A 56 -0.29 -18.42 -7.95
N SER A 57 -1.09 -18.33 -6.90
CA SER A 57 -2.38 -17.66 -6.89
C SER A 57 -2.32 -16.46 -5.96
N LEU A 58 -2.39 -15.26 -6.52
CA LEU A 58 -2.40 -14.00 -5.78
C LEU A 58 -3.84 -13.61 -5.46
N TYR A 59 -4.13 -13.45 -4.19
CA TYR A 59 -5.42 -12.93 -3.73
C TYR A 59 -5.46 -11.42 -3.86
N GLY A 60 -6.47 -10.87 -4.53
CA GLY A 60 -6.63 -9.43 -4.66
C GLY A 60 -8.06 -8.94 -4.65
N LYS A 61 -8.21 -7.63 -4.56
CA LYS A 61 -9.47 -6.91 -4.64
C LYS A 61 -9.37 -5.68 -5.54
N ALA A 62 -10.35 -5.52 -6.40
CA ALA A 62 -10.58 -4.31 -7.15
C ALA A 62 -11.63 -3.43 -6.42
N LEU A 63 -11.39 -2.12 -6.41
CA LEU A 63 -12.34 -1.08 -6.10
C LEU A 63 -12.64 -0.37 -7.43
N ILE A 64 -13.81 -0.57 -7.98
CA ILE A 64 -14.16 -0.13 -9.33
C ILE A 64 -15.20 0.98 -9.22
N PRO A 65 -14.95 2.19 -9.73
CA PRO A 65 -15.90 3.29 -9.71
C PRO A 65 -17.28 2.90 -10.29
N ASP A 66 -18.33 3.53 -9.80
CA ASP A 66 -19.66 3.43 -10.44
C ASP A 66 -19.63 4.14 -11.79
N GLY A 67 -20.34 3.59 -12.77
CA GLY A 67 -20.47 4.15 -14.12
C GLY A 67 -19.84 3.28 -15.20
N ASP A 68 -19.78 3.86 -16.40
CA ASP A 68 -19.26 3.18 -17.59
C ASP A 68 -17.75 3.41 -17.70
N GLY A 69 -16.97 2.33 -17.54
CA GLY A 69 -15.51 2.36 -17.76
C GLY A 69 -15.12 2.41 -19.24
N PRO A 70 -13.85 2.19 -19.59
CA PRO A 70 -12.76 1.89 -18.67
C PRO A 70 -12.25 3.10 -17.88
N PHE A 71 -11.68 2.84 -16.70
CA PHE A 71 -11.23 3.87 -15.77
C PHE A 71 -9.69 3.96 -15.73
N PRO A 72 -9.12 5.17 -15.46
CA PRO A 72 -7.74 5.26 -14.97
C PRO A 72 -7.56 4.29 -13.81
N THR A 73 -6.48 3.52 -13.79
CA THR A 73 -6.35 2.42 -12.83
C THR A 73 -5.02 2.49 -12.09
N VAL A 74 -5.10 2.33 -10.78
CA VAL A 74 -3.96 2.20 -9.86
C VAL A 74 -3.82 0.73 -9.44
N LEU A 75 -2.64 0.15 -9.64
CA LEU A 75 -2.22 -1.10 -9.03
C LEU A 75 -1.38 -0.78 -7.81
N TYR A 76 -1.83 -1.21 -6.63
CA TYR A 76 -1.21 -0.86 -5.35
C TYR A 76 -0.40 -2.02 -4.77
N ALA A 77 0.89 -1.75 -4.50
CA ALA A 77 1.86 -2.65 -3.89
C ALA A 77 2.10 -2.29 -2.42
N HIS A 78 1.68 -3.14 -1.51
CA HIS A 78 1.84 -2.92 -0.07
C HIS A 78 3.29 -3.11 0.42
N GLY A 79 3.63 -2.56 1.59
CA GLY A 79 4.92 -2.74 2.24
C GLY A 79 5.09 -4.12 2.89
N ALA A 80 6.29 -4.34 3.47
CA ALA A 80 6.61 -5.56 4.21
C ALA A 80 5.60 -5.84 5.34
N GLU A 81 5.36 -7.12 5.61
CA GLU A 81 4.47 -7.60 6.70
C GLU A 81 3.05 -6.99 6.66
N SER A 82 2.58 -6.62 5.47
CA SER A 82 1.27 -6.04 5.25
C SER A 82 0.42 -6.93 4.33
N ASP A 83 -0.74 -6.44 3.93
CA ASP A 83 -1.68 -7.17 3.07
C ASP A 83 -2.47 -6.20 2.16
N TYR A 84 -3.38 -6.75 1.36
CA TYR A 84 -4.24 -5.99 0.44
C TYR A 84 -5.06 -4.87 1.12
N LYS A 85 -5.16 -4.85 2.44
CA LYS A 85 -5.88 -3.80 3.19
C LYS A 85 -5.01 -2.58 3.50
N ALA A 86 -3.72 -2.66 3.18
CA ALA A 86 -2.86 -1.50 3.34
C ALA A 86 -3.43 -0.31 2.56
N ASP A 87 -3.39 0.82 3.18
CA ASP A 87 -3.81 2.11 2.64
C ASP A 87 -5.22 2.18 2.01
N MET A 88 -6.16 1.39 2.53
CA MET A 88 -7.56 1.41 2.08
C MET A 88 -8.19 2.80 2.11
N THR A 89 -7.70 3.74 2.92
CA THR A 89 -8.20 5.12 2.96
C THR A 89 -7.91 5.84 1.65
N THR A 90 -6.68 5.74 1.16
CA THR A 90 -6.26 6.30 -0.14
C THR A 90 -7.01 5.62 -1.29
N LEU A 91 -7.02 4.29 -1.33
CA LEU A 91 -7.64 3.53 -2.42
C LEU A 91 -9.15 3.81 -2.54
N LYS A 92 -9.87 3.90 -1.41
CA LYS A 92 -11.29 4.29 -1.40
C LYS A 92 -11.49 5.73 -1.87
N SER A 93 -10.62 6.66 -1.47
CA SER A 93 -10.70 8.05 -1.92
C SER A 93 -10.49 8.17 -3.43
N LEU A 94 -9.54 7.43 -3.99
CA LEU A 94 -9.30 7.37 -5.42
C LEU A 94 -10.50 6.76 -6.16
N ALA A 95 -11.04 5.65 -5.65
CA ALA A 95 -12.21 4.99 -6.27
C ALA A 95 -13.45 5.89 -6.28
N MET A 96 -13.72 6.63 -5.20
CA MET A 96 -14.77 7.65 -5.14
C MET A 96 -14.54 8.82 -6.11
N SER A 97 -13.28 9.04 -6.52
CA SER A 97 -12.89 10.10 -7.48
C SER A 97 -12.82 9.60 -8.92
N GLY A 98 -13.27 8.37 -9.21
CA GLY A 98 -13.32 7.86 -10.58
C GLY A 98 -12.07 7.10 -11.04
N VAL A 99 -11.17 6.74 -10.13
CA VAL A 99 -9.96 5.95 -10.40
C VAL A 99 -10.16 4.53 -9.90
N ALA A 100 -10.13 3.54 -10.77
CA ALA A 100 -10.16 2.14 -10.35
C ALA A 100 -8.87 1.80 -9.58
N CYS A 101 -8.99 1.00 -8.53
CA CYS A 101 -7.84 0.58 -7.73
C CYS A 101 -7.83 -0.94 -7.58
N TYR A 102 -6.69 -1.56 -7.77
CA TYR A 102 -6.48 -2.96 -7.44
C TYR A 102 -5.38 -3.09 -6.39
N THR A 103 -5.63 -3.87 -5.38
CA THR A 103 -4.69 -4.20 -4.30
C THR A 103 -4.72 -5.70 -4.04
N PHE A 104 -3.58 -6.27 -3.68
CA PHE A 104 -3.43 -7.72 -3.57
C PHE A 104 -2.44 -8.09 -2.47
N ASP A 105 -2.45 -9.36 -2.08
CA ASP A 105 -1.45 -9.93 -1.19
C ASP A 105 -0.30 -10.50 -2.01
N PHE A 106 0.90 -10.03 -1.78
CA PHE A 106 2.09 -10.67 -2.33
C PHE A 106 2.24 -12.11 -1.84
N TYR A 107 2.74 -12.98 -2.69
CA TYR A 107 3.03 -14.36 -2.36
C TYR A 107 4.07 -14.45 -1.23
N GLY A 108 3.80 -15.28 -0.25
CA GLY A 108 4.69 -15.52 0.88
C GLY A 108 4.45 -14.65 2.12
N TRP A 109 3.59 -13.64 2.05
CA TRP A 109 3.28 -12.76 3.18
C TRP A 109 2.03 -13.15 3.95
N THR A 110 1.03 -13.72 3.29
CA THR A 110 -0.26 -14.09 3.89
C THR A 110 -0.67 -15.49 3.44
N ASP A 111 -1.66 -16.06 4.12
CA ASP A 111 -2.25 -17.37 3.79
C ASP A 111 -3.31 -17.30 2.66
N ARG A 112 -3.60 -16.11 2.14
CA ARG A 112 -4.56 -15.92 1.05
C ARG A 112 -3.93 -16.07 -0.33
N SER A 113 -2.68 -15.63 -0.49
CA SER A 113 -1.89 -15.90 -1.69
C SER A 113 -1.11 -17.20 -1.50
N THR A 114 -1.20 -18.12 -2.45
CA THR A 114 -0.67 -19.47 -2.33
C THR A 114 0.26 -19.81 -3.49
N GLY A 115 1.17 -20.74 -3.28
CA GLY A 115 2.12 -21.14 -4.31
C GLY A 115 2.98 -22.34 -3.86
N PRO A 116 3.96 -22.73 -4.68
CA PRO A 116 4.69 -23.99 -4.49
C PRO A 116 5.57 -24.03 -3.24
N GLN A 117 6.03 -22.88 -2.71
CA GLN A 117 6.80 -22.83 -1.45
C GLN A 117 5.92 -22.75 -0.20
N GLY A 118 4.59 -22.80 -0.34
CA GLY A 118 3.64 -22.63 0.75
C GLY A 118 3.26 -21.18 1.00
N VAL A 119 2.48 -20.94 2.06
CA VAL A 119 2.11 -19.63 2.56
C VAL A 119 3.20 -19.10 3.50
N HIS A 120 3.37 -17.91 3.82
CA HIS A 120 4.36 -17.38 4.79
C HIS A 120 5.83 -17.78 4.54
N TRP A 121 6.20 -18.17 3.34
CA TRP A 121 7.56 -18.63 3.09
C TRP A 121 8.62 -17.54 3.34
N PHE A 122 8.26 -16.27 3.33
CA PHE A 122 9.15 -15.16 3.74
C PHE A 122 9.43 -15.12 5.25
N HIS A 123 8.58 -15.73 6.07
CA HIS A 123 8.77 -15.84 7.53
C HIS A 123 9.42 -17.15 7.92
N ASP A 124 9.11 -18.23 7.21
CA ASP A 124 9.51 -19.62 7.51
C ASP A 124 10.61 -20.12 6.55
N VAL A 125 11.51 -19.24 6.12
CA VAL A 125 12.58 -19.60 5.19
C VAL A 125 13.48 -20.68 5.79
N PRO A 126 13.66 -21.84 5.11
CA PRO A 126 14.56 -22.89 5.60
C PRO A 126 16.01 -22.40 5.72
N ARG A 127 16.74 -22.95 6.69
CA ARG A 127 18.15 -22.59 6.85
C ARG A 127 18.94 -22.81 5.55
N GLY A 128 19.69 -21.80 5.13
CA GLY A 128 20.52 -21.83 3.93
C GLY A 128 19.82 -21.41 2.64
N VAL A 129 18.55 -21.03 2.70
CA VAL A 129 17.88 -20.32 1.63
C VAL A 129 18.14 -18.82 1.82
N ASP A 130 18.41 -18.13 0.72
CA ASP A 130 18.60 -16.68 0.72
C ASP A 130 17.24 -15.99 1.00
N ASP A 131 17.15 -15.28 2.14
CA ASP A 131 16.00 -14.50 2.58
C ASP A 131 16.31 -12.99 2.59
N SER A 132 17.30 -12.58 1.79
CA SER A 132 17.68 -11.18 1.66
C SER A 132 16.49 -10.30 1.26
N TYR A 133 16.60 -9.03 1.62
CA TYR A 133 15.63 -8.01 1.21
C TYR A 133 15.47 -7.97 -0.32
N GLU A 134 16.59 -8.05 -1.05
CA GLU A 134 16.61 -8.09 -2.51
C GLU A 134 15.76 -9.22 -3.06
N LYS A 135 15.96 -10.44 -2.56
CA LYS A 135 15.20 -11.60 -3.02
C LYS A 135 13.70 -11.46 -2.77
N LYS A 136 13.32 -10.90 -1.61
CA LYS A 136 11.91 -10.62 -1.29
C LYS A 136 11.32 -9.59 -2.24
N VAL A 137 12.05 -8.51 -2.55
CA VAL A 137 11.61 -7.51 -3.53
C VAL A 137 11.50 -8.12 -4.93
N LEU A 138 12.48 -8.92 -5.36
CA LEU A 138 12.43 -9.56 -6.69
C LEU A 138 11.22 -10.50 -6.82
N GLN A 139 10.87 -11.26 -5.77
CA GLN A 139 9.63 -12.05 -5.79
C GLN A 139 8.39 -11.16 -5.90
N GLN A 140 8.35 -10.05 -5.16
CA GLN A 140 7.24 -9.10 -5.28
C GLN A 140 7.17 -8.44 -6.67
N VAL A 141 8.32 -8.26 -7.34
CA VAL A 141 8.37 -7.77 -8.72
C VAL A 141 7.72 -8.78 -9.67
N GLU A 142 8.01 -10.08 -9.52
CA GLU A 142 7.36 -11.12 -10.33
C GLU A 142 5.84 -11.14 -10.09
N ASP A 143 5.41 -11.05 -8.83
CA ASP A 143 3.99 -10.95 -8.48
C ASP A 143 3.33 -9.71 -9.13
N LEU A 144 3.97 -8.54 -9.05
CA LEU A 144 3.46 -7.30 -9.63
C LEU A 144 3.45 -7.34 -11.16
N ASN A 145 4.47 -7.93 -11.79
CA ASN A 145 4.51 -8.14 -13.24
C ASN A 145 3.30 -8.97 -13.70
N ALA A 146 3.00 -10.07 -13.00
CA ALA A 146 1.83 -10.88 -13.29
C ALA A 146 0.52 -10.10 -13.13
N VAL A 147 0.43 -9.24 -12.11
CA VAL A 147 -0.73 -8.36 -11.90
C VAL A 147 -0.86 -7.32 -13.00
N ILE A 148 0.23 -6.70 -13.46
CA ILE A 148 0.23 -5.73 -14.57
C ILE A 148 -0.29 -6.40 -15.85
N GLU A 149 0.20 -7.59 -16.18
CA GLU A 149 -0.25 -8.32 -17.37
C GLU A 149 -1.72 -8.73 -17.27
N ALA A 150 -2.18 -9.20 -16.10
CA ALA A 150 -3.58 -9.55 -15.89
C ALA A 150 -4.49 -8.30 -16.00
N ALA A 151 -4.05 -7.17 -15.45
CA ALA A 151 -4.82 -5.92 -15.43
C ALA A 151 -5.12 -5.40 -16.85
N LYS A 152 -4.24 -5.62 -17.80
CA LYS A 152 -4.45 -5.25 -19.22
C LYS A 152 -5.67 -5.96 -19.85
N GLY A 153 -6.11 -7.08 -19.28
CA GLY A 153 -7.27 -7.85 -19.74
C GLY A 153 -8.57 -7.56 -18.98
N TRP A 154 -8.58 -6.68 -17.97
CA TRP A 154 -9.81 -6.37 -17.22
C TRP A 154 -10.64 -5.28 -17.89
N ASP A 155 -11.91 -5.51 -18.09
CA ASP A 155 -12.82 -4.62 -18.84
C ASP A 155 -12.93 -3.20 -18.24
N PHE A 156 -12.67 -3.06 -16.94
CA PHE A 156 -12.74 -1.77 -16.25
C PHE A 156 -11.43 -0.96 -16.34
N VAL A 157 -10.33 -1.53 -16.83
CA VAL A 157 -9.00 -0.90 -16.87
C VAL A 157 -8.78 -0.13 -18.17
N ASP A 158 -8.48 1.15 -18.05
CA ASP A 158 -7.93 1.93 -19.15
C ASP A 158 -6.42 1.70 -19.23
N THR A 159 -5.99 0.88 -20.17
CA THR A 159 -4.59 0.51 -20.33
C THR A 159 -3.68 1.67 -20.75
N SER A 160 -4.23 2.76 -21.26
CA SER A 160 -3.48 3.98 -21.56
C SER A 160 -3.24 4.86 -20.32
N ARG A 161 -3.96 4.59 -19.22
CA ARG A 161 -3.89 5.31 -17.95
C ARG A 161 -3.73 4.32 -16.78
N LEU A 162 -2.71 3.47 -16.89
CA LEU A 162 -2.34 2.50 -15.87
C LEU A 162 -1.19 3.05 -15.02
N TYR A 163 -1.36 3.08 -13.70
CA TYR A 163 -0.42 3.64 -12.74
C TYR A 163 -0.04 2.62 -11.68
N LEU A 164 1.17 2.72 -11.16
CA LEU A 164 1.61 1.93 -10.01
C LEU A 164 1.77 2.84 -8.78
N VAL A 165 1.28 2.37 -7.65
CA VAL A 165 1.49 3.02 -6.35
C VAL A 165 2.05 1.99 -5.39
N GLY A 166 3.13 2.32 -4.68
CA GLY A 166 3.72 1.39 -3.73
C GLY A 166 4.27 2.06 -2.48
N SER A 167 4.10 1.40 -1.33
CA SER A 167 4.57 1.90 -0.05
C SER A 167 5.75 1.08 0.50
N SER A 168 6.77 1.73 1.04
CA SER A 168 7.94 1.10 1.68
C SER A 168 8.61 0.05 0.76
N MET A 169 8.65 -1.22 1.12
CA MET A 169 9.11 -2.31 0.26
C MET A 169 8.30 -2.40 -1.04
N GLY A 170 6.98 -2.18 -1.01
CA GLY A 170 6.15 -2.09 -2.21
C GLY A 170 6.54 -0.92 -3.12
N GLY A 171 7.06 0.18 -2.57
CA GLY A 171 7.67 1.26 -3.33
C GLY A 171 8.93 0.82 -4.08
N ALA A 172 9.77 0.01 -3.45
CA ALA A 172 10.92 -0.61 -4.11
C ALA A 172 10.47 -1.57 -5.23
N THR A 173 9.46 -2.37 -4.96
CA THR A 173 8.85 -3.28 -5.95
C THR A 173 8.32 -2.52 -7.17
N VAL A 174 7.56 -1.44 -6.95
CA VAL A 174 7.02 -0.58 -8.01
C VAL A 174 8.12 0.04 -8.86
N ALA A 175 9.11 0.66 -8.22
CA ALA A 175 10.21 1.30 -8.94
C ALA A 175 10.99 0.31 -9.82
N THR A 176 11.17 -0.94 -9.36
CA THR A 176 11.88 -1.99 -10.10
C THR A 176 11.00 -2.56 -11.23
N ALA A 177 9.73 -2.89 -10.95
CA ALA A 177 8.81 -3.42 -11.97
C ALA A 177 8.55 -2.43 -13.09
N ALA A 178 8.48 -1.13 -12.79
CA ALA A 178 8.26 -0.08 -13.78
C ALA A 178 9.35 -0.03 -14.85
N VAL A 179 10.57 -0.49 -14.58
CA VAL A 179 11.65 -0.54 -15.55
C VAL A 179 11.30 -1.44 -16.73
N THR A 180 10.72 -2.62 -16.47
CA THR A 180 10.33 -3.58 -17.51
C THR A 180 9.01 -3.24 -18.19
N HIS A 181 8.18 -2.40 -17.56
CA HIS A 181 6.87 -1.97 -18.05
C HIS A 181 6.82 -0.47 -18.39
N SER A 182 7.96 0.12 -18.74
CA SER A 182 8.07 1.57 -18.95
C SER A 182 7.11 2.11 -20.02
N ASP A 183 6.77 1.31 -21.02
CA ASP A 183 5.84 1.67 -22.10
C ASP A 183 4.36 1.48 -21.70
N ASP A 184 4.10 0.66 -20.69
CA ASP A 184 2.74 0.32 -20.25
C ASP A 184 2.27 1.21 -19.09
N ILE A 185 3.20 1.70 -18.26
CA ILE A 185 2.91 2.41 -17.02
C ILE A 185 3.02 3.92 -17.23
N ARG A 186 1.90 4.60 -17.05
CA ARG A 186 1.76 6.04 -17.27
C ARG A 186 2.48 6.88 -16.22
N GLY A 187 2.58 6.41 -14.99
CA GLY A 187 3.26 7.08 -13.88
C GLY A 187 3.37 6.19 -12.66
N ILE A 188 4.34 6.46 -11.80
CA ILE A 188 4.53 5.74 -10.54
C ILE A 188 4.51 6.67 -9.34
N VAL A 189 3.91 6.20 -8.23
CA VAL A 189 3.93 6.89 -6.94
C VAL A 189 4.60 6.00 -5.90
N LEU A 190 5.58 6.55 -5.22
CA LEU A 190 6.41 5.87 -4.24
C LEU A 190 6.22 6.52 -2.86
N GLU A 191 5.51 5.85 -1.96
CA GLU A 191 5.33 6.33 -0.59
C GLU A 191 6.45 5.77 0.29
N TYR A 192 7.28 6.68 0.82
CA TYR A 192 8.43 6.31 1.69
C TYR A 192 9.18 5.07 1.20
N PRO A 193 9.67 5.07 -0.08
CA PRO A 193 10.18 3.86 -0.74
C PRO A 193 11.46 3.35 -0.08
N ALA A 194 11.48 2.07 0.26
CA ALA A 194 12.64 1.43 0.88
C ALA A 194 13.72 1.06 -0.17
N ILE A 195 14.23 2.07 -0.88
CA ILE A 195 15.27 1.95 -1.90
C ILE A 195 16.53 2.66 -1.43
N ASN A 196 17.62 1.93 -1.31
CA ASN A 196 18.92 2.49 -0.99
C ASN A 196 19.83 2.45 -2.21
N LEU A 197 20.17 3.61 -2.74
CA LEU A 197 21.09 3.76 -3.88
C LEU A 197 22.56 3.73 -3.45
N ASN A 198 22.86 3.75 -2.14
CA ASN A 198 24.21 3.64 -1.61
C ASN A 198 24.45 2.20 -1.12
N PRO A 199 25.21 1.37 -1.87
CA PRO A 199 25.47 -0.03 -1.49
C PRO A 199 26.26 -0.19 -0.18
N ASP A 200 26.96 0.87 0.26
CA ASP A 200 27.75 0.86 1.49
C ASP A 200 26.96 1.28 2.74
N ALA A 201 25.70 1.71 2.56
CA ALA A 201 24.88 2.11 3.70
C ALA A 201 24.34 0.88 4.44
N MET A 202 24.49 0.87 5.76
CA MET A 202 24.00 -0.21 6.65
C MET A 202 22.46 -0.29 6.76
N VAL A 203 21.72 0.40 5.92
CA VAL A 203 20.26 0.39 5.92
C VAL A 203 19.78 -0.63 4.88
N SER A 204 18.84 -1.47 5.28
CA SER A 204 18.24 -2.48 4.42
C SER A 204 17.71 -1.87 3.11
N GLY A 205 18.28 -2.28 2.01
CA GLY A 205 17.91 -1.88 0.66
C GLY A 205 18.94 -2.47 -0.30
N ALA A 206 18.48 -3.32 -1.22
CA ALA A 206 19.34 -3.82 -2.28
C ALA A 206 19.60 -2.72 -3.33
N PRO A 207 20.70 -2.78 -4.05
CA PRO A 207 20.88 -1.99 -5.26
C PRO A 207 19.92 -2.53 -6.33
N LEU A 208 18.71 -1.98 -6.34
CA LEU A 208 17.70 -2.31 -7.35
C LEU A 208 17.94 -1.42 -8.57
N ASP A 209 17.78 -2.00 -9.75
CA ASP A 209 17.82 -1.21 -10.98
C ASP A 209 16.52 -0.40 -11.12
N VAL A 210 16.65 0.92 -11.14
CA VAL A 210 15.55 1.87 -11.31
C VAL A 210 15.76 2.77 -12.54
N ASN A 211 16.78 2.48 -13.37
CA ASN A 211 17.24 3.39 -14.42
C ASN A 211 16.38 3.36 -15.70
N GLY A 212 15.66 2.30 -15.95
CA GLY A 212 14.94 2.08 -17.20
C GLY A 212 13.58 2.74 -17.30
N TYR A 213 13.01 3.21 -16.18
CA TYR A 213 11.69 3.84 -16.19
C TYR A 213 11.80 5.30 -16.64
N THR A 214 11.02 5.68 -17.66
CA THR A 214 11.06 7.00 -18.29
C THR A 214 9.81 7.86 -18.02
N GLY A 215 8.76 7.28 -17.43
CA GLY A 215 7.53 7.98 -17.05
C GLY A 215 7.70 8.86 -15.80
N PRO A 216 6.72 9.70 -15.47
CA PRO A 216 6.77 10.57 -14.30
C PRO A 216 6.77 9.79 -12.97
N VAL A 217 7.45 10.33 -11.97
CA VAL A 217 7.60 9.74 -10.63
C VAL A 217 7.19 10.73 -9.56
N LEU A 218 6.26 10.34 -8.67
CA LEU A 218 5.94 11.09 -7.45
C LEU A 218 6.49 10.33 -6.25
N ILE A 219 7.24 11.00 -5.38
CA ILE A 219 7.75 10.44 -4.13
C ILE A 219 7.13 11.18 -2.95
N LEU A 220 6.54 10.46 -2.00
CA LEU A 220 5.95 11.02 -0.79
C LEU A 220 6.75 10.55 0.43
N GLN A 221 7.23 11.47 1.27
CA GLN A 221 8.11 11.13 2.40
C GLN A 221 7.79 11.93 3.66
N GLY A 222 7.88 11.27 4.82
CA GLY A 222 7.75 11.89 6.15
C GLY A 222 9.09 12.28 6.76
N THR A 223 9.18 13.46 7.43
CA THR A 223 10.45 13.91 8.03
C THR A 223 10.82 13.17 9.33
N LYS A 224 9.89 12.43 9.95
CA LYS A 224 10.13 11.62 11.16
C LYS A 224 10.14 10.12 10.86
N ASP A 225 10.35 9.74 9.62
CA ASP A 225 10.53 8.35 9.23
C ASP A 225 11.89 7.85 9.74
N VAL A 226 11.85 6.90 10.69
CA VAL A 226 13.03 6.27 11.27
C VAL A 226 13.34 4.90 10.66
N ILE A 227 12.49 4.41 9.78
CA ILE A 227 12.63 3.12 9.07
C ILE A 227 13.28 3.36 7.70
N VAL A 228 12.72 4.31 6.94
CA VAL A 228 13.26 4.79 5.67
C VAL A 228 13.64 6.26 5.85
N PRO A 229 14.90 6.58 6.14
CA PRO A 229 15.35 7.95 6.31
C PRO A 229 15.02 8.82 5.08
N MET A 230 14.62 10.06 5.31
CA MET A 230 14.26 11.02 4.26
C MET A 230 15.34 11.17 3.19
N GLU A 231 16.61 11.04 3.59
CA GLU A 231 17.75 11.08 2.67
C GLU A 231 17.66 10.04 1.54
N MET A 232 17.08 8.86 1.79
CA MET A 232 16.89 7.83 0.76
C MET A 232 15.95 8.33 -0.34
N SER A 233 14.83 8.95 0.03
CA SER A 233 13.89 9.54 -0.93
C SER A 233 14.49 10.75 -1.66
N GLN A 234 15.26 11.58 -0.98
CA GLN A 234 15.99 12.70 -1.59
C GLN A 234 17.00 12.20 -2.63
N ASN A 235 17.80 11.19 -2.28
CA ASN A 235 18.77 10.59 -3.20
C ASN A 235 18.08 9.94 -4.40
N LEU A 236 16.97 9.24 -4.18
CA LEU A 236 16.18 8.63 -5.25
C LEU A 236 15.60 9.69 -6.19
N THR A 237 15.05 10.77 -5.65
CA THR A 237 14.55 11.91 -6.45
C THR A 237 15.67 12.53 -7.27
N ALA A 238 16.80 12.83 -6.65
CA ALA A 238 17.96 13.37 -7.33
C ALA A 238 18.44 12.43 -8.44
N HIS A 239 18.48 11.13 -8.19
CA HIS A 239 18.86 10.12 -9.17
C HIS A 239 17.92 10.11 -10.38
N TYR A 240 16.60 10.03 -10.20
CA TYR A 240 15.65 10.10 -11.30
C TYR A 240 15.82 11.39 -12.12
N ASN A 241 16.06 12.54 -11.46
CA ASN A 241 16.25 13.81 -12.13
C ASN A 241 17.61 13.91 -12.87
N THR A 242 18.55 12.96 -12.67
CA THR A 242 19.73 12.81 -13.56
C THR A 242 19.42 12.07 -14.84
N LEU A 243 18.35 11.23 -14.86
CA LEU A 243 17.97 10.47 -16.05
C LEU A 243 17.17 11.34 -17.04
N ARG A 244 16.39 12.27 -16.52
CA ARG A 244 15.60 13.25 -17.28
C ARG A 244 15.25 14.44 -16.38
N ASP A 245 15.29 15.66 -16.91
CA ASP A 245 14.87 16.86 -16.19
C ASP A 245 13.39 16.75 -15.75
N ASP A 246 13.09 17.16 -14.53
CA ASP A 246 11.76 17.12 -13.91
C ASP A 246 11.09 15.71 -13.94
N HIS A 247 11.91 14.66 -13.86
CA HIS A 247 11.45 13.28 -13.89
C HIS A 247 10.72 12.87 -12.60
N ALA A 248 11.24 13.30 -11.46
CA ALA A 248 10.67 12.98 -10.15
C ALA A 248 10.35 14.22 -9.32
N GLU A 249 9.16 14.22 -8.73
CA GLU A 249 8.72 15.18 -7.72
C GLU A 249 8.79 14.54 -6.33
N LEU A 250 9.31 15.28 -5.33
CA LEU A 250 9.34 14.87 -3.92
C LEU A 250 8.42 15.78 -3.09
N VAL A 251 7.38 15.19 -2.50
CA VAL A 251 6.52 15.86 -1.53
C VAL A 251 6.88 15.42 -0.12
N ILE A 252 7.19 16.38 0.74
CA ILE A 252 7.63 16.14 2.12
C ILE A 252 6.52 16.47 3.10
N TYR A 253 6.19 15.53 3.97
CA TYR A 253 5.22 15.70 5.05
C TYR A 253 5.93 15.90 6.39
N GLU A 254 5.93 17.14 6.86
CA GLU A 254 6.59 17.51 8.11
C GLU A 254 5.99 16.78 9.32
N GLY A 255 6.85 16.19 10.14
CA GLY A 255 6.50 15.49 11.37
C GLY A 255 5.87 14.11 11.16
N GLN A 256 5.75 13.60 9.92
CA GLN A 256 5.16 12.29 9.67
C GLN A 256 6.17 11.16 9.81
N PRO A 257 5.75 10.03 10.46
CA PRO A 257 6.54 8.81 10.57
C PRO A 257 6.47 7.99 9.25
N HIS A 258 7.05 6.78 9.27
CA HIS A 258 7.09 5.85 8.13
C HIS A 258 5.74 5.61 7.47
N VAL A 259 4.67 5.43 8.25
CA VAL A 259 3.30 5.35 7.73
C VAL A 259 2.56 6.64 8.08
N PHE A 260 2.05 7.33 7.07
CA PHE A 260 1.32 8.58 7.29
C PHE A 260 0.09 8.38 8.17
N THR A 261 -0.21 9.35 9.01
CA THR A 261 -1.29 9.27 10.01
C THR A 261 -2.28 10.42 9.90
N GLY A 262 -3.52 10.17 10.33
CA GLY A 262 -4.56 11.20 10.42
C GLY A 262 -4.83 11.90 9.09
N LYS A 263 -4.83 13.24 9.11
CA LYS A 263 -5.09 14.06 7.91
C LYS A 263 -4.09 13.84 6.76
N TYR A 264 -2.88 13.37 7.07
CA TYR A 264 -1.83 13.19 6.06
C TYR A 264 -2.10 12.02 5.12
N LYS A 265 -2.87 10.99 5.54
CA LYS A 265 -3.38 9.97 4.61
C LYS A 265 -4.29 10.59 3.56
N VAL A 266 -5.15 11.53 3.96
CA VAL A 266 -6.03 12.24 3.02
C VAL A 266 -5.24 13.19 2.12
N LEU A 267 -4.21 13.83 2.64
CA LEU A 267 -3.32 14.68 1.83
C LEU A 267 -2.53 13.84 0.82
N ALA A 268 -2.00 12.69 1.21
CA ALA A 268 -1.33 11.76 0.30
C ALA A 268 -2.29 11.32 -0.82
N ALA A 269 -3.51 10.90 -0.49
CA ALA A 269 -4.52 10.56 -1.50
C ALA A 269 -4.80 11.69 -2.49
N LYS A 270 -4.85 12.95 -2.02
CA LYS A 270 -5.03 14.12 -2.88
C LYS A 270 -3.82 14.38 -3.78
N GLU A 271 -2.60 14.21 -3.26
CA GLU A 271 -1.39 14.35 -4.07
C GLU A 271 -1.28 13.25 -5.12
N ILE A 272 -1.63 12.02 -4.76
CA ILE A 272 -1.70 10.93 -5.74
C ILE A 272 -2.73 11.27 -6.81
N TYR A 273 -3.95 11.69 -6.45
CA TYR A 273 -4.98 12.06 -7.42
C TYR A 273 -4.53 13.21 -8.33
N ARG A 274 -3.93 14.28 -7.78
CA ARG A 274 -3.35 15.38 -8.57
C ARG A 274 -2.35 14.86 -9.59
N PHE A 275 -1.41 14.02 -9.14
CA PHE A 275 -0.39 13.43 -10.01
C PHE A 275 -1.00 12.61 -11.16
N LEU A 276 -2.05 11.80 -10.89
CA LEU A 276 -2.75 11.04 -11.92
C LEU A 276 -3.41 11.97 -12.96
N GLU A 277 -4.08 13.04 -12.52
CA GLU A 277 -4.75 14.00 -13.39
C GLU A 277 -3.75 14.78 -14.28
N GLU A 278 -2.61 15.19 -13.72
CA GLU A 278 -1.57 15.92 -14.46
C GLU A 278 -0.85 15.06 -15.49
N ASN A 279 -0.90 13.73 -15.32
CA ASN A 279 -0.26 12.77 -16.20
C ASN A 279 -1.26 11.87 -16.97
N ALA A 280 -2.51 12.29 -17.09
CA ALA A 280 -3.57 11.52 -17.76
C ALA A 280 -3.42 11.45 -19.29
#